data_661fea553f04232d1a8acda00c39452a
#
_entry.id   661fea553f04232d1a8acda00c39452a
#
_cell.length_a   1.000
_cell.length_b   1.000
_cell.length_c   1.000
_cell.angle_alpha   90.00
_cell.angle_beta   90.00
_cell.angle_gamma   90.00
#
_symmetry.space_group_name_H-M   'P 1'
#
loop_
_entity.id
_entity.type
_entity.pdbx_description
1 polymer ?
#
loop_
_entity_poly.entity_id
_entity_poly.type
_entity_poly.pdbx_seq_one_letter_code
_entity_poly.pdbx_strand_id
1 'polypeptide(L)'
;MIAITLTTDQIRSAPIEVRQWIEHEVIAALDLAAPAAASLKPVQTAHLVACSMQEAAAVLSQIGGMGPAVNVFFEFARPIISLGMPPVMSLRLIDILHHTKLESIEQVMESLEAINQALARVRHDVSAKFCGFDSEGHCFVAPETQASIAQLWQSVIAAHQGAARENAA
;
A
#
# COMPACT_ATOMS: atom_id res chain seq x y z
N MET A 1 -38.29 -14.89 -6.57
CA MET A 1 -36.88 -14.46 -6.31
C MET A 1 -36.30 -15.48 -5.34
N ILE A 2 -35.27 -16.22 -5.72
CA ILE A 2 -34.61 -17.21 -4.87
C ILE A 2 -33.37 -16.51 -4.32
N ALA A 3 -33.25 -16.35 -3.00
CA ALA A 3 -32.07 -15.84 -2.36
C ALA A 3 -31.20 -17.02 -1.88
N ILE A 4 -29.94 -17.07 -2.25
CA ILE A 4 -28.98 -18.04 -1.79
C ILE A 4 -28.01 -17.30 -0.86
N THR A 5 -27.94 -17.77 0.40
CA THR A 5 -26.97 -17.24 1.37
C THR A 5 -25.81 -18.22 1.48
N LEU A 6 -24.59 -17.76 1.19
CA LEU A 6 -23.37 -18.55 1.31
C LEU A 6 -22.51 -18.01 2.45
N THR A 7 -21.95 -18.90 3.25
CA THR A 7 -20.96 -18.50 4.27
C THR A 7 -19.57 -18.40 3.67
N THR A 8 -18.69 -17.66 4.31
CA THR A 8 -17.29 -17.50 3.88
C THR A 8 -16.56 -18.83 3.73
N ASP A 9 -16.85 -19.80 4.62
CA ASP A 9 -16.23 -21.13 4.58
C ASP A 9 -16.76 -21.97 3.41
N GLN A 10 -18.04 -21.83 3.08
CA GLN A 10 -18.62 -22.48 1.90
C GLN A 10 -18.02 -21.94 0.60
N ILE A 11 -17.76 -20.63 0.53
CA ILE A 11 -17.09 -20.02 -0.61
C ILE A 11 -15.64 -20.48 -0.72
N ARG A 12 -14.91 -20.56 0.41
CA ARG A 12 -13.51 -21.03 0.43
C ARG A 12 -13.35 -22.50 0.05
N SER A 13 -14.29 -23.35 0.42
CA SER A 13 -14.28 -24.79 0.11
C SER A 13 -14.86 -25.13 -1.26
N ALA A 14 -15.45 -24.17 -1.96
CA ALA A 14 -16.03 -24.40 -3.29
C ALA A 14 -14.94 -24.66 -4.35
N PRO A 15 -15.22 -25.47 -5.39
CA PRO A 15 -14.36 -25.64 -6.54
C PRO A 15 -14.01 -24.30 -7.20
N ILE A 16 -12.87 -24.25 -7.89
CA ILE A 16 -12.34 -22.99 -8.46
C ILE A 16 -13.32 -22.36 -9.45
N GLU A 17 -14.03 -23.17 -10.24
CA GLU A 17 -15.01 -22.74 -11.22
C GLU A 17 -16.21 -22.07 -10.55
N VAL A 18 -16.65 -22.62 -9.42
CA VAL A 18 -17.78 -22.07 -8.63
C VAL A 18 -17.37 -20.75 -7.97
N ARG A 19 -16.15 -20.64 -7.46
CA ARG A 19 -15.63 -19.38 -6.92
C ARG A 19 -15.55 -18.30 -7.96
N GLN A 20 -15.00 -18.60 -9.14
CA GLN A 20 -14.93 -17.66 -10.26
C GLN A 20 -16.32 -17.22 -10.74
N TRP A 21 -17.27 -18.14 -10.77
CA TRP A 21 -18.65 -17.83 -11.11
C TRP A 21 -19.29 -16.89 -10.07
N ILE A 22 -19.14 -17.20 -8.76
CA ILE A 22 -19.64 -16.35 -7.67
C ILE A 22 -19.02 -14.95 -7.74
N GLU A 23 -17.70 -14.85 -7.92
CA GLU A 23 -17.00 -13.58 -8.07
C GLU A 23 -17.59 -12.78 -9.24
N HIS A 24 -17.77 -13.41 -10.39
CA HIS A 24 -18.32 -12.77 -11.59
C HIS A 24 -19.76 -12.29 -11.38
N GLU A 25 -20.63 -13.13 -10.84
CA GLU A 25 -22.05 -12.82 -10.60
C GLU A 25 -22.23 -11.78 -9.49
N VAL A 26 -21.44 -11.86 -8.40
CA VAL A 26 -21.50 -10.88 -7.32
C VAL A 26 -21.01 -9.51 -7.80
N ILE A 27 -19.93 -9.46 -8.57
CA ILE A 27 -19.41 -8.24 -9.17
C ILE A 27 -20.46 -7.63 -10.12
N ALA A 28 -21.09 -8.47 -10.96
CA ALA A 28 -22.12 -8.02 -11.88
C ALA A 28 -23.42 -7.57 -11.18
N ALA A 29 -23.86 -8.31 -10.14
CA ALA A 29 -25.10 -8.04 -9.43
C ALA A 29 -25.03 -6.81 -8.50
N LEU A 30 -23.83 -6.49 -8.01
CA LEU A 30 -23.61 -5.31 -7.17
C LEU A 30 -23.29 -4.04 -7.99
N ASP A 31 -23.38 -4.16 -9.33
CA ASP A 31 -22.89 -3.11 -10.25
C ASP A 31 -21.46 -2.65 -9.90
N LEU A 32 -20.76 -3.52 -9.17
CA LEU A 32 -19.33 -3.47 -8.95
C LEU A 32 -18.63 -4.10 -10.16
N ALA A 33 -19.24 -3.98 -11.36
CA ALA A 33 -18.51 -4.26 -12.57
C ALA A 33 -17.21 -3.49 -12.38
N ALA A 34 -16.16 -4.24 -12.11
CA ALA A 34 -14.83 -3.68 -12.21
C ALA A 34 -14.89 -2.94 -13.53
N PRO A 35 -14.75 -1.59 -13.54
CA PRO A 35 -14.88 -0.80 -14.74
C PRO A 35 -14.13 -1.59 -15.78
N ALA A 36 -14.87 -2.14 -16.76
CA ALA A 36 -14.48 -3.25 -17.64
C ALA A 36 -13.08 -2.98 -18.03
N ALA A 37 -12.10 -3.78 -17.68
CA ALA A 37 -10.68 -3.52 -17.83
C ALA A 37 -10.49 -2.23 -18.60
N ALA A 38 -11.04 -1.19 -18.01
CA ALA A 38 -10.97 0.15 -18.50
C ALA A 38 -9.49 0.29 -18.53
N SER A 39 -8.94 0.05 -19.70
CA SER A 39 -7.62 0.36 -20.14
C SER A 39 -7.04 1.21 -19.04
N LEU A 40 -6.45 0.55 -18.01
CA LEU A 40 -5.75 1.23 -16.95
C LEU A 40 -4.85 2.14 -17.74
N LYS A 41 -5.24 3.41 -17.88
CA LYS A 41 -4.35 4.42 -18.45
C LYS A 41 -3.07 4.10 -17.73
N PRO A 42 -1.96 3.75 -18.42
CA PRO A 42 -0.85 3.11 -17.77
C PRO A 42 -0.60 3.90 -16.50
N VAL A 43 -1.07 3.31 -15.39
CA VAL A 43 -0.76 3.84 -14.07
C VAL A 43 0.72 4.02 -14.18
N GLN A 44 1.28 5.15 -13.76
CA GLN A 44 2.70 5.45 -13.91
C GLN A 44 3.53 4.47 -13.08
N THR A 45 3.26 3.18 -13.25
CA THR A 45 4.00 2.05 -12.68
C THR A 45 5.34 1.86 -13.35
N ALA A 46 5.54 2.47 -14.54
CA ALA A 46 6.78 2.35 -15.31
C ALA A 46 8.04 2.80 -14.54
N HIS A 47 7.89 3.57 -13.48
CA HIS A 47 8.99 4.06 -12.64
C HIS A 47 8.92 3.61 -11.20
N LEU A 48 7.93 2.77 -10.84
CA LEU A 48 7.89 2.15 -9.52
C LEU A 48 9.06 1.19 -9.37
N VAL A 49 9.85 1.38 -8.33
CA VAL A 49 11.01 0.55 -8.06
C VAL A 49 10.84 -0.21 -6.76
N ALA A 50 11.29 -1.47 -6.76
CA ALA A 50 11.40 -2.24 -5.55
C ALA A 50 12.43 -1.58 -4.62
N CYS A 51 12.04 -1.30 -3.38
CA CYS A 51 12.89 -0.67 -2.37
C CYS A 51 13.33 -1.74 -1.37
N SER A 52 14.63 -1.91 -1.21
CA SER A 52 15.18 -2.81 -0.20
C SER A 52 15.01 -2.24 1.21
N MET A 53 15.14 -3.10 2.24
CA MET A 53 15.07 -2.66 3.64
C MET A 53 16.12 -1.58 3.98
N GLN A 54 17.33 -1.67 3.40
CA GLN A 54 18.37 -0.67 3.61
C GLN A 54 18.00 0.68 2.98
N GLU A 55 17.46 0.67 1.77
CA GLU A 55 16.96 1.89 1.11
C GLU A 55 15.76 2.47 1.86
N ALA A 56 14.83 1.62 2.33
CA ALA A 56 13.69 2.04 3.16
C ALA A 56 14.16 2.73 4.45
N ALA A 57 15.18 2.19 5.12
CA ALA A 57 15.80 2.83 6.29
C ALA A 57 16.48 4.16 5.96
N ALA A 58 17.16 4.24 4.82
CA ALA A 58 17.79 5.48 4.35
C ALA A 58 16.74 6.55 3.99
N VAL A 59 15.66 6.17 3.33
CA VAL A 59 14.51 7.04 3.06
C VAL A 59 13.91 7.56 4.36
N LEU A 60 13.63 6.66 5.32
CA LEU A 60 13.09 7.03 6.64
C LEU A 60 14.01 8.02 7.36
N SER A 61 15.33 7.83 7.29
CA SER A 61 16.30 8.77 7.88
C SER A 61 16.21 10.17 7.26
N GLN A 62 15.98 10.26 5.95
CA GLN A 62 15.86 11.55 5.26
C GLN A 62 14.55 12.29 5.57
N ILE A 63 13.45 11.56 5.76
CA ILE A 63 12.15 12.14 6.09
C ILE A 63 11.90 12.27 7.59
N GLY A 64 12.83 11.82 8.45
CA GLY A 64 12.66 11.71 9.91
C GLY A 64 12.30 13.04 10.61
N GLY A 65 12.62 14.20 10.01
CA GLY A 65 12.19 15.52 10.48
C GLY A 65 10.77 15.93 10.06
N MET A 66 10.10 15.15 9.19
CA MET A 66 8.79 15.45 8.63
C MET A 66 7.75 14.46 9.17
N GLY A 67 7.18 14.75 10.35
CA GLY A 67 6.21 13.87 11.03
C GLY A 67 5.10 13.33 10.13
N PRO A 68 4.41 14.15 9.32
CA PRO A 68 3.42 13.68 8.34
C PRO A 68 3.98 12.62 7.38
N ALA A 69 5.14 12.84 6.79
CA ALA A 69 5.76 11.91 5.85
C ALA A 69 6.17 10.60 6.52
N VAL A 70 6.64 10.62 7.76
CA VAL A 70 6.96 9.42 8.55
C VAL A 70 5.69 8.60 8.82
N ASN A 71 4.60 9.24 9.20
CA ASN A 71 3.32 8.56 9.42
C ASN A 71 2.81 7.91 8.13
N VAL A 72 2.81 8.63 7.02
CA VAL A 72 2.41 8.10 5.70
C VAL A 72 3.33 6.96 5.26
N PHE A 73 4.64 7.07 5.49
CA PHE A 73 5.60 6.01 5.16
C PHE A 73 5.25 4.69 5.88
N PHE A 74 4.89 4.74 7.15
CA PHE A 74 4.54 3.54 7.90
C PHE A 74 3.13 2.98 7.62
N GLU A 75 2.26 3.72 6.94
CA GLU A 75 1.01 3.14 6.43
C GLU A 75 1.28 2.00 5.42
N PHE A 76 2.38 2.07 4.69
CA PHE A 76 2.80 0.99 3.79
C PHE A 76 3.28 -0.29 4.53
N ALA A 77 3.50 -0.24 5.85
CA ALA A 77 3.77 -1.45 6.65
C ALA A 77 2.51 -2.29 6.92
N ARG A 78 1.32 -1.73 6.71
CA ARG A 78 0.05 -2.44 6.91
C ARG A 78 -0.18 -3.50 5.84
N PRO A 79 -0.98 -4.53 6.13
CA PRO A 79 -1.44 -5.46 5.10
C PRO A 79 -2.22 -4.71 4.02
N ILE A 80 -1.79 -4.86 2.78
CA ILE A 80 -2.33 -4.16 1.61
C ILE A 80 -2.87 -5.19 0.63
N ILE A 81 -3.90 -4.83 -0.12
CA ILE A 81 -4.46 -5.67 -1.17
C ILE A 81 -3.55 -5.61 -2.40
N SER A 82 -3.17 -6.78 -2.91
CA SER A 82 -2.43 -6.89 -4.18
C SER A 82 -3.40 -6.87 -5.35
N LEU A 83 -3.11 -6.06 -6.37
CA LEU A 83 -3.93 -5.92 -7.58
C LEU A 83 -3.11 -6.20 -8.83
N GLY A 84 -3.75 -6.90 -9.79
CA GLY A 84 -3.24 -7.03 -11.16
C GLY A 84 -2.08 -8.01 -11.37
N MET A 85 -1.59 -8.04 -12.64
CA MET A 85 -0.37 -8.75 -13.03
C MET A 85 0.45 -7.82 -13.97
N PRO A 86 1.69 -7.43 -13.59
CA PRO A 86 2.40 -7.78 -12.34
C PRO A 86 1.70 -7.23 -11.10
N PRO A 87 1.83 -7.90 -9.95
CA PRO A 87 1.16 -7.45 -8.74
C PRO A 87 1.71 -6.09 -8.30
N VAL A 88 0.81 -5.18 -7.99
CA VAL A 88 1.12 -3.93 -7.29
C VAL A 88 0.28 -3.87 -6.04
N MET A 89 0.83 -3.28 -4.99
CA MET A 89 0.10 -3.06 -3.75
C MET A 89 -0.62 -1.72 -3.86
N SER A 90 -1.92 -1.71 -3.61
CA SER A 90 -2.77 -0.52 -3.74
C SER A 90 -3.34 -0.09 -2.40
N LEU A 91 -3.25 1.20 -2.10
CA LEU A 91 -3.89 1.87 -0.97
C LEU A 91 -4.74 3.03 -1.47
N ARG A 92 -5.87 3.29 -0.80
CA ARG A 92 -6.63 4.49 -1.07
C ARG A 92 -6.06 5.67 -0.30
N LEU A 93 -5.90 6.82 -0.95
CA LEU A 93 -5.40 8.04 -0.30
C LEU A 93 -6.28 8.46 0.88
N ILE A 94 -7.60 8.24 0.78
CA ILE A 94 -8.54 8.55 1.87
C ILE A 94 -8.31 7.67 3.11
N ASP A 95 -7.90 6.41 2.94
CA ASP A 95 -7.60 5.52 4.06
C ASP A 95 -6.29 5.94 4.73
N ILE A 96 -5.28 6.34 3.94
CA ILE A 96 -4.03 6.93 4.46
C ILE A 96 -4.36 8.18 5.28
N LEU A 97 -5.18 9.10 4.74
CA LEU A 97 -5.61 10.32 5.43
C LEU A 97 -6.21 10.01 6.80
N HIS A 98 -7.18 9.08 6.87
CA HIS A 98 -7.87 8.73 8.09
C HIS A 98 -6.94 8.09 9.13
N HIS A 99 -6.06 7.19 8.71
CA HIS A 99 -5.15 6.48 9.61
C HIS A 99 -4.05 7.40 10.15
N THR A 100 -3.51 8.28 9.32
CA THR A 100 -2.45 9.21 9.72
C THR A 100 -2.97 10.44 10.45
N LYS A 101 -4.31 10.64 10.45
CA LYS A 101 -5.00 11.80 11.03
C LYS A 101 -4.49 13.13 10.46
N LEU A 102 -4.11 13.13 9.18
CA LEU A 102 -3.78 14.33 8.45
C LEU A 102 -5.05 15.12 8.12
N GLU A 103 -4.91 16.40 7.85
CA GLU A 103 -6.06 17.31 7.69
C GLU A 103 -6.64 17.28 6.27
N SER A 104 -5.83 16.94 5.28
CA SER A 104 -6.25 16.96 3.88
C SER A 104 -5.49 15.96 3.00
N ILE A 105 -6.08 15.63 1.84
CA ILE A 105 -5.46 14.79 0.82
C ILE A 105 -4.18 15.45 0.28
N GLU A 106 -4.13 16.77 0.20
CA GLU A 106 -2.95 17.52 -0.23
C GLU A 106 -1.76 17.21 0.69
N GLN A 107 -1.95 17.18 2.01
CA GLN A 107 -0.88 16.80 2.96
C GLN A 107 -0.41 15.36 2.77
N VAL A 108 -1.33 14.44 2.42
CA VAL A 108 -0.96 13.07 2.07
C VAL A 108 -0.09 13.06 0.81
N MET A 109 -0.51 13.79 -0.23
CA MET A 109 0.23 13.89 -1.50
C MET A 109 1.61 14.52 -1.33
N GLU A 110 1.72 15.60 -0.55
CA GLU A 110 3.00 16.23 -0.22
C GLU A 110 3.92 15.26 0.53
N SER A 111 3.38 14.48 1.45
CA SER A 111 4.12 13.45 2.19
C SER A 111 4.62 12.35 1.25
N LEU A 112 3.79 11.87 0.33
CA LEU A 112 4.16 10.86 -0.66
C LEU A 112 5.24 11.40 -1.64
N GLU A 113 5.13 12.66 -2.05
CA GLU A 113 6.15 13.28 -2.89
C GLU A 113 7.48 13.46 -2.15
N ALA A 114 7.46 13.82 -0.86
CA ALA A 114 8.66 13.86 -0.04
C ALA A 114 9.35 12.50 0.07
N ILE A 115 8.57 11.41 0.21
CA ILE A 115 9.08 10.04 0.22
C ILE A 115 9.69 9.68 -1.15
N ASN A 116 9.03 10.02 -2.27
CA ASN A 116 9.55 9.82 -3.62
C ASN A 116 10.89 10.54 -3.81
N GLN A 117 10.97 11.81 -3.39
CA GLN A 117 12.21 12.60 -3.47
C GLN A 117 13.34 12.03 -2.60
N ALA A 118 13.00 11.51 -1.42
CA ALA A 118 13.97 10.85 -0.56
C ALA A 118 14.55 9.59 -1.24
N LEU A 119 13.70 8.75 -1.85
CA LEU A 119 14.18 7.58 -2.59
C LEU A 119 15.03 7.96 -3.80
N ALA A 120 14.61 8.96 -4.58
CA ALA A 120 15.38 9.47 -5.72
C ALA A 120 16.80 9.92 -5.29
N ARG A 121 16.93 10.57 -4.13
CA ARG A 121 18.24 10.94 -3.56
C ARG A 121 19.04 9.73 -3.13
N VAL A 122 18.41 8.77 -2.44
CA VAL A 122 19.09 7.52 -1.98
C VAL A 122 19.65 6.74 -3.15
N ARG A 123 18.93 6.69 -4.28
CA ARG A 123 19.34 5.97 -5.49
C ARG A 123 20.19 6.78 -6.46
N HIS A 124 20.30 8.09 -6.25
CA HIS A 124 20.87 9.02 -7.25
C HIS A 124 20.16 8.92 -8.61
N ASP A 125 18.86 8.62 -8.61
CA ASP A 125 18.03 8.46 -9.80
C ASP A 125 16.71 9.21 -9.62
N VAL A 126 16.57 10.33 -10.32
CA VAL A 126 15.38 11.20 -10.25
C VAL A 126 14.12 10.56 -10.86
N SER A 127 14.29 9.52 -11.66
CA SER A 127 13.16 8.78 -12.24
C SER A 127 12.61 7.71 -11.32
N ALA A 128 13.37 7.27 -10.31
CA ALA A 128 12.93 6.27 -9.35
C ALA A 128 11.79 6.78 -8.50
N LYS A 129 10.66 6.07 -8.52
CA LYS A 129 9.47 6.37 -7.72
C LYS A 129 9.24 5.27 -6.69
N PHE A 130 9.10 5.68 -5.43
CA PHE A 130 8.67 4.82 -4.33
C PHE A 130 7.21 4.41 -4.49
N CYS A 131 6.37 5.37 -4.84
CA CYS A 131 4.94 5.20 -5.10
C CYS A 131 4.48 6.02 -6.29
N GLY A 132 3.42 5.54 -6.93
CA GLY A 132 2.67 6.25 -7.95
C GLY A 132 1.21 6.40 -7.53
N PHE A 133 0.46 7.26 -8.23
CA PHE A 133 -0.97 7.44 -7.96
C PHE A 133 -1.75 7.54 -9.25
N ASP A 134 -3.06 7.26 -9.14
CA ASP A 134 -4.01 7.48 -10.22
C ASP A 134 -4.94 8.67 -9.94
N SER A 135 -5.78 8.96 -10.92
CA SER A 135 -6.82 10.01 -10.80
C SER A 135 -8.01 9.57 -9.93
N GLU A 136 -8.07 8.31 -9.53
CA GLU A 136 -9.16 7.74 -8.73
C GLU A 136 -8.85 7.77 -7.22
N GLY A 137 -7.67 8.27 -6.86
CA GLY A 137 -7.25 8.40 -5.47
C GLY A 137 -6.62 7.13 -4.89
N HIS A 138 -5.98 6.31 -5.73
CA HIS A 138 -5.19 5.17 -5.28
C HIS A 138 -3.70 5.49 -5.36
N CYS A 139 -2.97 4.98 -4.36
CA CYS A 139 -1.52 4.97 -4.32
C CYS A 139 -1.03 3.55 -4.54
N PHE A 140 0.01 3.38 -5.35
CA PHE A 140 0.58 2.08 -5.73
C PHE A 140 2.02 1.99 -5.31
N VAL A 141 2.44 0.83 -4.79
CA VAL A 141 3.84 0.54 -4.47
C VAL A 141 4.21 -0.88 -4.94
N ALA A 142 5.51 -1.14 -5.11
CA ALA A 142 6.00 -2.48 -5.39
C ALA A 142 5.82 -3.40 -4.17
N PRO A 143 5.46 -4.69 -4.35
CA PRO A 143 5.29 -5.64 -3.24
C PRO A 143 6.52 -5.76 -2.35
N GLU A 144 7.72 -5.74 -2.95
CA GLU A 144 8.99 -5.82 -2.24
C GLU A 144 9.22 -4.58 -1.36
N THR A 145 8.76 -3.41 -1.82
CA THR A 145 8.79 -2.17 -1.06
C THR A 145 7.93 -2.28 0.19
N GLN A 146 6.70 -2.75 0.05
CA GLN A 146 5.79 -2.98 1.17
C GLN A 146 6.40 -3.97 2.19
N ALA A 147 6.93 -5.10 1.72
CA ALA A 147 7.58 -6.09 2.57
C ALA A 147 8.77 -5.50 3.35
N SER A 148 9.61 -4.70 2.68
CA SER A 148 10.76 -4.03 3.29
C SER A 148 10.35 -3.06 4.40
N ILE A 149 9.27 -2.27 4.19
CA ILE A 149 8.78 -1.34 5.22
C ILE A 149 8.16 -2.10 6.39
N ALA A 150 7.43 -3.18 6.13
CA ALA A 150 6.87 -4.01 7.19
C ALA A 150 7.96 -4.62 8.08
N GLN A 151 9.06 -5.10 7.50
CA GLN A 151 10.23 -5.58 8.25
C GLN A 151 10.90 -4.45 9.05
N LEU A 152 11.08 -3.28 8.45
CA LEU A 152 11.65 -2.11 9.13
C LEU A 152 10.79 -1.70 10.32
N TRP A 153 9.47 -1.66 10.16
CA TRP A 153 8.52 -1.36 11.23
C TRP A 153 8.66 -2.34 12.41
N GLN A 154 8.74 -3.64 12.14
CA GLN A 154 8.96 -4.66 13.17
C GLN A 154 10.27 -4.43 13.93
N SER A 155 11.33 -4.06 13.22
CA SER A 155 12.62 -3.75 13.83
C SER A 155 12.56 -2.52 14.74
N VAL A 156 11.84 -1.48 14.34
CA VAL A 156 11.62 -0.27 15.15
C VAL A 156 10.84 -0.60 16.43
N ILE A 157 9.76 -1.38 16.32
CA ILE A 157 8.97 -1.81 17.50
C ILE A 157 9.84 -2.63 18.46
N ALA A 158 10.61 -3.59 17.94
CA ALA A 158 11.48 -4.44 18.77
C ALA A 158 12.53 -3.61 19.53
N ALA A 159 13.15 -2.62 18.86
CA ALA A 159 14.12 -1.72 19.48
C ALA A 159 13.50 -0.89 20.61
N HIS A 160 12.28 -0.36 20.43
CA HIS A 160 11.58 0.39 21.46
C HIS A 160 11.20 -0.47 22.67
N GLN A 161 10.78 -1.72 22.45
CA GLN A 161 10.44 -2.64 23.54
C GLN A 161 11.68 -3.08 24.34
N GLY A 162 12.84 -3.23 23.66
CA GLY A 162 14.11 -3.52 24.30
C GLY A 162 14.54 -2.37 25.24
N ALA A 163 14.54 -1.15 24.73
CA ALA A 163 14.92 0.03 25.49
C ALA A 163 13.98 0.29 26.70
N ALA A 164 12.67 0.01 26.55
CA ALA A 164 11.71 0.15 27.64
C ALA A 164 11.97 -0.86 28.80
N ARG A 165 12.46 -2.06 28.48
CA ARG A 165 12.81 -3.08 29.49
C ARG A 165 14.10 -2.75 30.22
N GLU A 166 15.09 -2.17 29.52
CA GLU A 166 16.36 -1.76 30.11
C GLU A 166 16.19 -0.59 31.11
N ASN A 167 15.26 0.33 30.83
CA ASN A 167 14.97 1.46 31.71
C ASN A 167 14.07 1.10 32.91
N ALA A 168 13.53 -0.11 32.97
CA ALA A 168 12.65 -0.60 34.04
C ALA A 168 13.35 -1.56 35.03
N ALA A 169 14.62 -1.86 34.80
CA ALA A 169 15.47 -2.73 35.62
C ALA A 169 16.47 -1.92 36.46
#